data_41e6aaadbf913982627640df2cd5c035
#
_entry.id   41e6aaadbf913982627640df2cd5c035
#
_cell.length_a   1.000
_cell.length_b   1.000
_cell.length_c   1.000
_cell.angle_alpha   90.00
_cell.angle_beta   90.00
_cell.angle_gamma   90.00
#
_symmetry.space_group_name_H-M   'P 1'
#
loop_
_entity.id
_entity.type
_entity.pdbx_description
1 polymer ?
#
loop_
_entity_poly.entity_id
_entity_poly.type
_entity_poly.pdbx_seq_one_letter_code
_entity_poly.pdbx_strand_id
1 'polypeptide(L)'
;MNNSNYWSVTNSPLYSFIFTIPLFLIYEIGVFTISVNDIVELRNGADVLMRQVLGLFGIYGVYGFSASFMIGFMVAFLRQKKSLQSTAIHGEYLIWMFFESICWGGLLYIFMGFTAPLLMTNSTGTMLQQVVLSIGAGIYEEFVFRVILIAGFSSILGFVFQWKKIAKITSGIILSAALFSLFHFMGDYGEEPNFSVFMMRFLAGIFLGFIYVFRGFGPAAYAHTVYDLSLIHI
;
A
#
# COMPACT_ATOMS: atom_id res chain seq x y z
N MET A 1 -16.06 16.74 -20.53
CA MET A 1 -15.08 16.61 -19.44
C MET A 1 -13.71 16.92 -20.01
N ASN A 2 -12.97 17.84 -19.39
CA ASN A 2 -11.62 18.16 -19.85
C ASN A 2 -10.65 17.10 -19.31
N ASN A 3 -10.27 16.12 -20.14
CA ASN A 3 -9.43 14.96 -19.75
C ASN A 3 -8.10 15.35 -19.09
N SER A 4 -7.60 16.55 -19.37
CA SER A 4 -6.38 17.07 -18.73
C SER A 4 -6.53 17.31 -17.22
N ASN A 5 -7.75 17.41 -16.72
CA ASN A 5 -8.02 17.72 -15.31
C ASN A 5 -8.11 16.47 -14.42
N TYR A 6 -8.59 15.32 -14.96
CA TYR A 6 -8.71 14.07 -14.21
C TYR A 6 -7.36 13.60 -13.69
N TRP A 7 -6.40 13.35 -14.58
CA TRP A 7 -5.09 12.79 -14.23
C TRP A 7 -4.28 13.68 -13.28
N SER A 8 -4.33 14.99 -13.49
CA SER A 8 -3.59 15.94 -12.64
C SER A 8 -4.21 16.06 -11.25
N VAL A 9 -5.54 16.01 -11.15
CA VAL A 9 -6.27 16.15 -9.89
C VAL A 9 -6.23 14.87 -9.08
N THR A 10 -6.47 13.72 -9.70
CA THR A 10 -6.53 12.41 -9.01
C THR A 10 -5.15 11.89 -8.60
N ASN A 11 -4.08 12.37 -9.21
CA ASN A 11 -2.70 12.05 -8.79
C ASN A 11 -2.25 12.85 -7.55
N SER A 12 -3.12 13.68 -6.99
CA SER A 12 -2.79 14.44 -5.78
C SER A 12 -2.82 13.54 -4.53
N PRO A 13 -1.95 13.77 -3.54
CA PRO A 13 -1.99 13.06 -2.25
C PRO A 13 -3.36 13.11 -1.58
N LEU A 14 -4.07 14.23 -1.70
CA LEU A 14 -5.40 14.37 -1.12
C LEU A 14 -6.42 13.39 -1.71
N TYR A 15 -6.49 13.29 -3.05
CA TYR A 15 -7.37 12.33 -3.70
C TYR A 15 -7.01 10.89 -3.33
N SER A 16 -5.71 10.55 -3.30
CA SER A 16 -5.23 9.25 -2.86
C SER A 16 -5.69 8.92 -1.44
N PHE A 17 -5.57 9.86 -0.51
CA PHE A 17 -6.02 9.65 0.87
C PHE A 17 -7.53 9.50 0.98
N ILE A 18 -8.31 10.41 0.39
CA ILE A 18 -9.78 10.31 0.41
C ILE A 18 -10.23 8.97 -0.18
N PHE A 19 -9.60 8.57 -1.28
CA PHE A 19 -9.92 7.33 -1.96
C PHE A 19 -9.60 6.08 -1.11
N THR A 20 -8.58 6.13 -0.24
CA THR A 20 -8.23 5.00 0.64
C THR A 20 -9.01 4.94 1.95
N ILE A 21 -9.77 5.98 2.32
CA ILE A 21 -10.59 5.96 3.55
C ILE A 21 -11.52 4.74 3.62
N PRO A 22 -12.27 4.34 2.58
CA PRO A 22 -13.13 3.17 2.65
C PRO A 22 -12.36 1.88 2.96
N LEU A 23 -11.20 1.65 2.33
CA LEU A 23 -10.36 0.49 2.64
C LEU A 23 -9.91 0.49 4.10
N PHE A 24 -9.45 1.65 4.58
CA PHE A 24 -9.01 1.81 5.96
C PHE A 24 -10.14 1.51 6.96
N LEU A 25 -11.34 2.02 6.73
CA LEU A 25 -12.49 1.76 7.59
C LEU A 25 -12.90 0.28 7.57
N ILE A 26 -12.92 -0.36 6.40
CA ILE A 26 -13.24 -1.78 6.27
C ILE A 26 -12.19 -2.63 7.02
N TYR A 27 -10.91 -2.29 6.90
CA TYR A 27 -9.84 -2.98 7.61
C TYR A 27 -10.00 -2.86 9.14
N GLU A 28 -10.13 -1.65 9.67
CA GLU A 28 -10.21 -1.45 11.13
C GLU A 28 -11.50 -2.05 11.72
N ILE A 29 -12.64 -1.93 11.02
CA ILE A 29 -13.89 -2.59 11.43
C ILE A 29 -13.75 -4.11 11.33
N GLY A 30 -13.13 -4.63 10.27
CA GLY A 30 -12.88 -6.05 10.09
C GLY A 30 -12.02 -6.62 11.20
N VAL A 31 -10.90 -6.00 11.52
CA VAL A 31 -10.05 -6.39 12.65
C VAL A 31 -10.82 -6.36 13.97
N PHE A 32 -11.60 -5.32 14.21
CA PHE A 32 -12.42 -5.21 15.44
C PHE A 32 -13.48 -6.32 15.54
N THR A 33 -14.14 -6.68 14.43
CA THR A 33 -15.23 -7.66 14.44
C THR A 33 -14.75 -9.10 14.53
N ILE A 34 -13.60 -9.42 13.96
CA ILE A 34 -13.10 -10.80 13.91
C ILE A 34 -12.47 -11.21 15.25
N SER A 35 -11.89 -10.29 15.98
CA SER A 35 -11.04 -10.63 17.11
C SER A 35 -11.33 -9.78 18.35
N VAL A 36 -12.28 -10.19 19.13
CA VAL A 36 -12.47 -9.64 20.48
C VAL A 36 -11.34 -10.11 21.41
N ASN A 37 -10.71 -11.27 21.15
CA ASN A 37 -9.70 -11.89 22.01
C ASN A 37 -8.27 -11.88 21.41
N ASP A 38 -8.09 -11.77 20.09
CA ASP A 38 -6.80 -11.96 19.40
C ASP A 38 -6.48 -10.82 18.42
N ILE A 39 -6.79 -9.59 18.78
CA ILE A 39 -6.60 -8.38 17.95
C ILE A 39 -5.16 -8.24 17.42
N VAL A 40 -4.17 -8.74 18.17
CA VAL A 40 -2.74 -8.62 17.81
C VAL A 40 -2.36 -9.62 16.72
N GLU A 41 -2.92 -10.84 16.74
CA GLU A 41 -2.55 -11.91 15.81
C GLU A 41 -3.13 -11.74 14.40
N LEU A 42 -4.24 -10.99 14.27
CA LEU A 42 -4.89 -10.80 12.97
C LEU A 42 -4.40 -9.61 12.16
N ARG A 43 -3.44 -8.86 12.65
CA ARG A 43 -2.98 -7.65 11.95
C ARG A 43 -1.95 -7.97 10.87
N ASN A 44 -2.03 -7.24 9.75
CA ASN A 44 -1.03 -7.32 8.70
C ASN A 44 0.37 -6.99 9.24
N GLY A 45 1.40 -7.71 8.75
CA GLY A 45 2.77 -7.56 9.21
C GLY A 45 3.32 -6.14 9.08
N ALA A 46 2.93 -5.40 8.04
CA ALA A 46 3.34 -4.00 7.88
C ALA A 46 2.68 -3.06 8.91
N ASP A 47 1.43 -3.32 9.30
CA ASP A 47 0.76 -2.62 10.42
C ASP A 47 1.51 -2.90 11.74
N VAL A 48 1.87 -4.15 11.99
CA VAL A 48 2.63 -4.54 13.19
C VAL A 48 4.00 -3.86 13.21
N LEU A 49 4.73 -3.87 12.10
CA LEU A 49 6.03 -3.19 11.97
C LEU A 49 5.92 -1.70 12.25
N MET A 50 4.92 -1.03 11.67
CA MET A 50 4.72 0.40 11.89
C MET A 50 4.42 0.72 13.35
N ARG A 51 3.65 -0.13 14.04
CA ARG A 51 3.39 0.01 15.47
C ARG A 51 4.66 -0.14 16.31
N GLN A 52 5.51 -1.09 15.96
CA GLN A 52 6.81 -1.26 16.62
C GLN A 52 7.70 -0.03 16.42
N VAL A 53 7.79 0.49 15.19
CA VAL A 53 8.56 1.71 14.89
C VAL A 53 8.00 2.91 15.66
N LEU A 54 6.68 3.09 15.69
CA LEU A 54 6.04 4.18 16.46
C LEU A 54 6.24 4.02 17.97
N GLY A 55 6.31 2.79 18.47
CA GLY A 55 6.65 2.48 19.85
C GLY A 55 8.03 3.02 20.26
N LEU A 56 9.01 3.03 19.37
CA LEU A 56 10.32 3.64 19.61
C LEU A 56 10.23 5.16 19.84
N PHE A 57 9.20 5.80 19.33
CA PHE A 57 8.91 7.22 19.53
C PHE A 57 7.90 7.48 20.66
N GLY A 58 7.57 6.47 21.47
CA GLY A 58 6.63 6.61 22.58
C GLY A 58 5.16 6.58 22.19
N ILE A 59 4.83 6.20 20.96
CA ILE A 59 3.45 6.07 20.46
C ILE A 59 3.02 4.61 20.60
N TYR A 60 2.36 4.32 21.74
CA TYR A 60 1.91 2.96 22.05
C TYR A 60 0.40 2.81 21.87
N GLY A 61 -0.04 1.56 21.70
CA GLY A 61 -1.44 1.18 21.69
C GLY A 61 -1.97 0.72 20.33
N VAL A 62 -3.09 0.01 20.38
CA VAL A 62 -3.73 -0.63 19.24
C VAL A 62 -4.08 0.35 18.12
N TYR A 63 -4.39 1.59 18.49
CA TYR A 63 -4.79 2.65 17.56
C TYR A 63 -3.67 3.66 17.24
N GLY A 64 -2.46 3.47 17.76
CA GLY A 64 -1.35 4.42 17.58
C GLY A 64 -1.00 4.65 16.11
N PHE A 65 -0.97 3.58 15.30
CA PHE A 65 -0.73 3.70 13.87
C PHE A 65 -1.91 4.34 13.13
N SER A 66 -3.13 3.91 13.42
CA SER A 66 -4.35 4.47 12.83
C SER A 66 -4.43 5.98 13.09
N ALA A 67 -4.09 6.42 14.32
CA ALA A 67 -3.98 7.83 14.66
C ALA A 67 -2.87 8.54 13.86
N SER A 68 -1.69 7.91 13.72
CA SER A 68 -0.57 8.48 12.95
C SER A 68 -0.89 8.58 11.46
N PHE A 69 -1.59 7.59 10.90
CA PHE A 69 -2.09 7.62 9.53
C PHE A 69 -3.06 8.79 9.34
N MET A 70 -4.02 8.96 10.25
CA MET A 70 -4.97 10.08 10.24
C MET A 70 -4.28 11.45 10.42
N ILE A 71 -3.24 11.54 11.27
CA ILE A 71 -2.44 12.75 11.42
C ILE A 71 -1.66 13.04 10.14
N GLY A 72 -1.04 12.05 9.53
CA GLY A 72 -0.36 12.19 8.24
C GLY A 72 -1.31 12.70 7.14
N PHE A 73 -2.52 12.17 7.11
CA PHE A 73 -3.59 12.66 6.25
C PHE A 73 -3.94 14.13 6.53
N MET A 74 -4.16 14.46 7.80
CA MET A 74 -4.48 15.84 8.20
C MET A 74 -3.37 16.81 7.79
N VAL A 75 -2.11 16.43 7.99
CA VAL A 75 -0.95 17.25 7.57
C VAL A 75 -0.90 17.40 6.05
N ALA A 76 -1.11 16.31 5.27
CA ALA A 76 -1.17 16.37 3.82
C ALA A 76 -2.31 17.28 3.34
N PHE A 77 -3.48 17.15 3.96
CA PHE A 77 -4.65 18.01 3.71
C PHE A 77 -4.35 19.49 3.99
N LEU A 78 -3.79 19.80 5.17
CA LEU A 78 -3.51 21.19 5.56
C LEU A 78 -2.45 21.83 4.65
N ARG A 79 -1.41 21.08 4.24
CA ARG A 79 -0.40 21.57 3.30
C ARG A 79 -0.97 21.83 1.92
N GLN A 80 -1.92 21.05 1.49
CA GLN A 80 -2.53 21.16 0.18
C GLN A 80 -3.73 22.14 0.15
N LYS A 81 -4.24 22.53 1.33
CA LYS A 81 -5.40 23.44 1.46
C LYS A 81 -5.22 24.77 0.67
N LYS A 82 -4.01 25.31 0.58
CA LYS A 82 -3.71 26.49 -0.23
C LYS A 82 -3.90 26.26 -1.74
N SER A 83 -3.67 25.03 -2.21
CA SER A 83 -3.90 24.61 -3.59
C SER A 83 -5.35 24.19 -3.85
N LEU A 84 -6.06 23.78 -2.79
CA LEU A 84 -7.44 23.26 -2.83
C LEU A 84 -8.51 24.36 -2.95
N GLN A 85 -8.19 25.61 -2.77
CA GLN A 85 -9.17 26.70 -2.99
C GLN A 85 -9.72 26.74 -4.42
N SER A 86 -9.12 25.97 -5.34
CA SER A 86 -9.56 25.81 -6.73
C SER A 86 -10.00 24.41 -7.13
N THR A 87 -9.86 23.38 -6.26
CA THR A 87 -10.09 21.99 -6.66
C THR A 87 -11.25 21.40 -5.85
N ALA A 88 -12.45 21.43 -6.42
CA ALA A 88 -13.59 20.71 -5.88
C ALA A 88 -13.32 19.19 -5.90
N ILE A 89 -13.71 18.48 -4.84
CA ILE A 89 -13.67 17.02 -4.81
C ILE A 89 -14.83 16.51 -5.67
N HIS A 90 -14.51 15.85 -6.77
CA HIS A 90 -15.47 15.27 -7.68
C HIS A 90 -15.68 13.80 -7.36
N GLY A 91 -16.86 13.42 -6.88
CA GLY A 91 -17.19 12.03 -6.54
C GLY A 91 -17.07 11.08 -7.74
N GLU A 92 -17.39 11.56 -8.93
CA GLU A 92 -17.22 10.82 -10.19
C GLU A 92 -15.76 10.40 -10.43
N TYR A 93 -14.78 11.21 -10.02
CA TYR A 93 -13.36 10.86 -10.16
C TYR A 93 -12.97 9.71 -9.24
N LEU A 94 -13.54 9.62 -8.04
CA LEU A 94 -13.31 8.49 -7.13
C LEU A 94 -13.88 7.19 -7.73
N ILE A 95 -15.02 7.24 -8.39
CA ILE A 95 -15.60 6.10 -9.10
C ILE A 95 -14.67 5.64 -10.24
N TRP A 96 -14.18 6.58 -11.05
CA TRP A 96 -13.23 6.25 -12.12
C TRP A 96 -11.90 5.71 -11.58
N MET A 97 -11.38 6.26 -10.48
CA MET A 97 -10.20 5.73 -9.80
C MET A 97 -10.42 4.29 -9.32
N PHE A 98 -11.64 3.95 -8.87
CA PHE A 98 -11.97 2.59 -8.45
C PHE A 98 -11.90 1.60 -9.61
N PHE A 99 -12.54 1.89 -10.74
CA PHE A 99 -12.47 1.05 -11.92
C PHE A 99 -11.03 0.96 -12.49
N GLU A 100 -10.32 2.07 -12.52
CA GLU A 100 -8.91 2.11 -12.89
C GLU A 100 -8.07 1.16 -12.00
N SER A 101 -8.29 1.19 -10.69
CA SER A 101 -7.56 0.35 -9.74
C SER A 101 -7.88 -1.14 -9.91
N ILE A 102 -9.13 -1.49 -10.24
CA ILE A 102 -9.50 -2.87 -10.61
C ILE A 102 -8.73 -3.30 -11.87
N CYS A 103 -8.63 -2.44 -12.88
CA CYS A 103 -7.86 -2.73 -14.08
C CYS A 103 -6.36 -2.95 -13.74
N TRP A 104 -5.77 -2.12 -12.89
CA TRP A 104 -4.38 -2.29 -12.46
C TRP A 104 -4.17 -3.58 -11.67
N GLY A 105 -5.08 -3.93 -10.75
CA GLY A 105 -5.07 -5.21 -10.01
C GLY A 105 -5.20 -6.41 -10.93
N GLY A 106 -6.12 -6.33 -11.92
CA GLY A 106 -6.28 -7.35 -12.96
C GLY A 106 -5.03 -7.50 -13.85
N LEU A 107 -4.38 -6.38 -14.21
CA LEU A 107 -3.12 -6.42 -14.96
C LEU A 107 -2.00 -7.03 -14.11
N LEU A 108 -1.92 -6.72 -12.82
CA LEU A 108 -0.98 -7.37 -11.91
C LEU A 108 -1.25 -8.87 -11.82
N TYR A 109 -2.53 -9.29 -11.71
CA TYR A 109 -2.91 -10.69 -11.68
C TYR A 109 -2.47 -11.42 -12.97
N ILE A 110 -2.70 -10.83 -14.15
CA ILE A 110 -2.27 -11.40 -15.43
C ILE A 110 -0.73 -11.45 -15.51
N PHE A 111 -0.06 -10.38 -15.09
CA PHE A 111 1.40 -10.30 -15.06
C PHE A 111 2.02 -11.38 -14.16
N MET A 112 1.38 -11.65 -13.03
CA MET A 112 1.80 -12.65 -12.04
C MET A 112 1.19 -14.04 -12.30
N GLY A 113 0.26 -14.20 -13.26
CA GLY A 113 -0.64 -15.35 -13.38
C GLY A 113 0.03 -16.71 -13.55
N PHE A 114 1.25 -16.78 -14.10
CA PHE A 114 2.04 -18.02 -14.18
C PHE A 114 2.68 -18.39 -12.83
N THR A 115 2.60 -17.56 -11.84
CA THR A 115 3.41 -17.57 -10.62
C THR A 115 2.55 -17.51 -9.35
N ALA A 116 1.28 -17.19 -9.50
CA ALA A 116 0.32 -17.13 -8.41
C ALA A 116 0.31 -18.40 -7.52
N PRO A 117 0.38 -19.64 -8.05
CA PRO A 117 0.43 -20.84 -7.23
C PRO A 117 1.63 -20.91 -6.27
N LEU A 118 2.74 -20.21 -6.59
CA LEU A 118 3.93 -20.17 -5.74
C LEU A 118 3.79 -19.18 -4.57
N LEU A 119 2.85 -18.23 -4.68
CA LEU A 119 2.56 -17.23 -3.64
C LEU A 119 1.43 -17.65 -2.70
N MET A 120 0.74 -18.74 -3.03
CA MET A 120 -0.29 -19.30 -2.18
C MET A 120 0.34 -19.98 -0.98
N THR A 121 0.42 -19.27 0.10
CA THR A 121 0.59 -19.88 1.41
C THR A 121 -0.71 -20.56 1.81
N ASN A 122 -0.62 -21.74 2.44
CA ASN A 122 -1.77 -22.38 3.08
C ASN A 122 -2.28 -21.47 4.19
N SER A 123 -3.07 -20.44 3.86
CA SER A 123 -3.65 -19.56 4.85
C SER A 123 -4.69 -20.35 5.63
N THR A 124 -4.41 -20.62 6.90
CA THR A 124 -5.28 -21.36 7.83
C THR A 124 -6.47 -20.51 8.32
N GLY A 125 -6.57 -19.26 7.88
CA GLY A 125 -7.61 -18.33 8.32
C GLY A 125 -8.95 -18.50 7.62
N THR A 126 -10.03 -18.03 8.27
CA THR A 126 -11.35 -17.95 7.64
C THR A 126 -11.32 -17.00 6.43
N MET A 127 -12.26 -17.17 5.49
CA MET A 127 -12.38 -16.28 4.32
C MET A 127 -12.45 -14.80 4.73
N LEU A 128 -13.18 -14.48 5.81
CA LEU A 128 -13.27 -13.11 6.31
C LEU A 128 -11.91 -12.58 6.80
N GLN A 129 -11.12 -13.40 7.48
CA GLN A 129 -9.76 -13.04 7.91
C GLN A 129 -8.87 -12.74 6.71
N GLN A 130 -8.91 -13.59 5.69
CA GLN A 130 -8.14 -13.40 4.46
C GLN A 130 -8.51 -12.10 3.74
N VAL A 131 -9.81 -11.78 3.64
CA VAL A 131 -10.30 -10.53 3.05
C VAL A 131 -9.77 -9.32 3.83
N VAL A 132 -9.87 -9.35 5.17
CA VAL A 132 -9.39 -8.25 6.01
C VAL A 132 -7.88 -8.07 5.89
N LEU A 133 -7.11 -9.17 5.90
CA LEU A 133 -5.65 -9.11 5.73
C LEU A 133 -5.24 -8.59 4.35
N SER A 134 -5.93 -8.98 3.28
CA SER A 134 -5.69 -8.47 1.92
C SER A 134 -5.92 -6.96 1.82
N ILE A 135 -6.95 -6.44 2.49
CA ILE A 135 -7.20 -5.00 2.55
C ILE A 135 -6.09 -4.31 3.36
N GLY A 136 -5.68 -4.91 4.47
CA GLY A 136 -4.58 -4.42 5.29
C GLY A 136 -3.26 -4.36 4.51
N ALA A 137 -2.94 -5.40 3.74
CA ALA A 137 -1.76 -5.44 2.87
C ALA A 137 -1.79 -4.26 1.88
N GLY A 138 -2.89 -4.10 1.15
CA GLY A 138 -3.03 -2.99 0.20
C GLY A 138 -2.83 -1.60 0.81
N ILE A 139 -3.21 -1.38 2.06
CA ILE A 139 -3.06 -0.07 2.71
C ILE A 139 -1.66 0.08 3.32
N TYR A 140 -1.30 -0.83 4.22
CA TYR A 140 -0.14 -0.62 5.09
C TYR A 140 1.18 -0.96 4.40
N GLU A 141 1.20 -2.01 3.58
CA GLU A 141 2.39 -2.33 2.80
C GLU A 141 2.65 -1.28 1.72
N GLU A 142 1.61 -0.83 1.01
CA GLU A 142 1.78 0.25 0.04
C GLU A 142 2.21 1.57 0.72
N PHE A 143 1.70 1.86 1.92
CA PHE A 143 2.13 3.03 2.66
C PHE A 143 3.61 2.94 3.06
N VAL A 144 4.03 1.83 3.65
CA VAL A 144 5.43 1.64 4.08
C VAL A 144 6.36 1.61 2.88
N PHE A 145 6.11 0.71 1.94
CA PHE A 145 7.07 0.43 0.87
C PHE A 145 7.03 1.48 -0.24
N ARG A 146 5.88 2.13 -0.52
CA ARG A 146 5.79 3.12 -1.60
C ARG A 146 5.87 4.56 -1.09
N VAL A 147 5.07 4.92 -0.09
CA VAL A 147 5.07 6.30 0.39
C VAL A 147 6.34 6.60 1.20
N ILE A 148 6.72 5.74 2.15
CA ILE A 148 7.86 5.99 3.02
C ILE A 148 9.18 5.62 2.33
N LEU A 149 9.33 4.36 1.87
CA LEU A 149 10.63 3.88 1.41
C LEU A 149 11.04 4.42 0.04
N ILE A 150 10.14 4.49 -0.96
CA ILE A 150 10.50 5.09 -2.26
C ILE A 150 10.87 6.57 -2.07
N ALA A 151 10.08 7.33 -1.28
CA ALA A 151 10.38 8.73 -1.02
C ALA A 151 11.69 8.88 -0.23
N GLY A 152 11.91 8.04 0.79
CA GLY A 152 13.13 8.04 1.61
C GLY A 152 14.37 7.73 0.78
N PHE A 153 14.39 6.62 0.05
CA PHE A 153 15.52 6.26 -0.82
C PHE A 153 15.78 7.30 -1.90
N SER A 154 14.72 7.76 -2.57
CA SER A 154 14.87 8.79 -3.60
C SER A 154 15.46 10.08 -3.03
N SER A 155 15.09 10.46 -1.80
CA SER A 155 15.63 11.65 -1.13
C SER A 155 17.09 11.46 -0.75
N ILE A 156 17.45 10.31 -0.17
CA ILE A 156 18.83 9.99 0.21
C ILE A 156 19.73 9.93 -1.02
N LEU A 157 19.33 9.19 -2.06
CA LEU A 157 20.11 9.06 -3.30
C LEU A 157 20.25 10.40 -4.03
N GLY A 158 19.20 11.24 -3.98
CA GLY A 158 19.25 12.59 -4.52
C GLY A 158 20.19 13.49 -3.75
N PHE A 159 20.23 13.41 -2.43
CA PHE A 159 21.09 14.22 -1.57
C PHE A 159 22.56 13.77 -1.60
N VAL A 160 22.81 12.46 -1.42
CA VAL A 160 24.18 11.93 -1.30
C VAL A 160 24.89 11.87 -2.64
N PHE A 161 24.21 11.35 -3.68
CA PHE A 161 24.83 11.08 -4.98
C PHE A 161 24.46 12.09 -6.06
N GLN A 162 23.64 13.10 -5.74
CA GLN A 162 23.18 14.13 -6.70
C GLN A 162 22.52 13.52 -7.96
N TRP A 163 21.87 12.37 -7.81
CA TRP A 163 21.28 11.65 -8.94
C TRP A 163 20.10 12.42 -9.56
N LYS A 164 19.97 12.33 -10.87
CA LYS A 164 18.85 12.90 -11.61
C LYS A 164 17.53 12.25 -11.19
N LYS A 165 16.42 12.98 -11.37
CA LYS A 165 15.09 12.58 -10.92
C LYS A 165 14.72 11.13 -11.30
N ILE A 166 14.95 10.75 -12.57
CA ILE A 166 14.62 9.38 -13.05
C ILE A 166 15.46 8.34 -12.31
N ALA A 167 16.79 8.51 -12.26
CA ALA A 167 17.69 7.54 -11.63
C ALA A 167 17.32 7.32 -10.15
N LYS A 168 17.13 8.38 -9.36
CA LYS A 168 16.81 8.26 -7.94
C LYS A 168 15.43 7.61 -7.68
N ILE A 169 14.43 7.90 -8.52
CA ILE A 169 13.09 7.29 -8.37
C ILE A 169 13.14 5.81 -8.76
N THR A 170 13.76 5.46 -9.90
CA THR A 170 13.87 4.07 -10.33
C THR A 170 14.64 3.23 -9.32
N SER A 171 15.76 3.73 -8.81
CA SER A 171 16.51 3.03 -7.74
C SER A 171 15.71 2.94 -6.44
N GLY A 172 14.93 3.97 -6.09
CA GLY A 172 14.02 3.93 -4.95
C GLY A 172 12.97 2.82 -5.09
N ILE A 173 12.38 2.65 -6.29
CA ILE A 173 11.44 1.54 -6.58
C ILE A 173 12.13 0.20 -6.41
N ILE A 174 13.32 0.01 -7.00
CA ILE A 174 14.05 -1.26 -6.96
C ILE A 174 14.41 -1.63 -5.51
N LEU A 175 14.98 -0.71 -4.74
CA LEU A 175 15.35 -0.93 -3.36
C LEU A 175 14.12 -1.23 -2.48
N SER A 176 13.06 -0.46 -2.66
CA SER A 176 11.82 -0.69 -1.94
C SER A 176 11.18 -2.04 -2.28
N ALA A 177 11.18 -2.44 -3.55
CA ALA A 177 10.66 -3.74 -3.99
C ALA A 177 11.49 -4.91 -3.43
N ALA A 178 12.81 -4.76 -3.34
CA ALA A 178 13.68 -5.76 -2.73
C ALA A 178 13.38 -5.91 -1.23
N LEU A 179 13.22 -4.80 -0.50
CA LEU A 179 12.85 -4.84 0.92
C LEU A 179 11.43 -5.38 1.13
N PHE A 180 10.48 -5.03 0.25
CA PHE A 180 9.14 -5.59 0.26
C PHE A 180 9.16 -7.12 0.18
N SER A 181 9.92 -7.67 -0.75
CA SER A 181 10.06 -9.12 -0.89
C SER A 181 10.78 -9.76 0.31
N LEU A 182 11.88 -9.17 0.78
CA LEU A 182 12.63 -9.66 1.95
C LEU A 182 11.79 -9.67 3.22
N PHE A 183 10.93 -8.67 3.40
CA PHE A 183 10.09 -8.54 4.58
C PHE A 183 9.22 -9.78 4.84
N HIS A 184 8.76 -10.46 3.80
CA HIS A 184 7.92 -11.65 3.92
C HIS A 184 8.67 -12.89 4.46
N PHE A 185 9.99 -12.86 4.48
CA PHE A 185 10.82 -13.94 5.06
C PHE A 185 11.31 -13.60 6.48
N MET A 186 10.85 -12.48 7.05
CA MET A 186 11.32 -12.00 8.35
C MET A 186 10.25 -12.20 9.44
N GLY A 187 10.72 -12.35 10.69
CA GLY A 187 9.87 -12.48 11.87
C GLY A 187 9.35 -13.90 12.11
N ASP A 188 8.56 -14.05 13.17
CA ASP A 188 8.06 -15.36 13.65
C ASP A 188 7.05 -16.00 12.68
N TYR A 189 6.43 -15.21 11.83
CA TYR A 189 5.49 -15.63 10.79
C TYR A 189 6.10 -15.55 9.39
N GLY A 190 7.42 -15.35 9.30
CA GLY A 190 8.12 -15.30 8.01
C GLY A 190 8.09 -16.65 7.32
N GLU A 191 7.95 -16.62 6.01
CA GLU A 191 8.03 -17.82 5.18
C GLU A 191 9.47 -18.31 5.08
N GLU A 192 9.67 -19.59 4.77
CA GLU A 192 11.00 -20.11 4.47
C GLU A 192 11.58 -19.42 3.23
N PRO A 193 12.85 -18.99 3.28
CA PRO A 193 13.49 -18.30 2.17
C PRO A 193 13.47 -19.14 0.88
N ASN A 194 12.83 -18.62 -0.15
CA ASN A 194 12.76 -19.24 -1.46
C ASN A 194 13.03 -18.19 -2.55
N PHE A 195 14.03 -18.43 -3.38
CA PHE A 195 14.45 -17.48 -4.41
C PHE A 195 13.35 -17.18 -5.44
N SER A 196 12.58 -18.19 -5.85
CA SER A 196 11.49 -18.00 -6.81
C SER A 196 10.39 -17.11 -6.21
N VAL A 197 10.00 -17.35 -4.97
CA VAL A 197 9.01 -16.54 -4.24
C VAL A 197 9.54 -15.11 -4.03
N PHE A 198 10.84 -14.97 -3.67
CA PHE A 198 11.48 -13.66 -3.59
C PHE A 198 11.36 -12.89 -4.90
N MET A 199 11.76 -13.50 -6.01
CA MET A 199 11.72 -12.82 -7.32
C MET A 199 10.31 -12.43 -7.74
N MET A 200 9.34 -13.26 -7.43
CA MET A 200 7.93 -12.98 -7.70
C MET A 200 7.44 -11.73 -6.97
N ARG A 201 7.62 -11.69 -5.65
CA ARG A 201 7.24 -10.54 -4.83
C ARG A 201 8.04 -9.29 -5.21
N PHE A 202 9.31 -9.46 -5.55
CA PHE A 202 10.13 -8.36 -6.05
C PHE A 202 9.55 -7.75 -7.33
N LEU A 203 9.15 -8.57 -8.31
CA LEU A 203 8.53 -8.10 -9.55
C LEU A 203 7.15 -7.45 -9.29
N ALA A 204 6.31 -8.06 -8.44
CA ALA A 204 5.07 -7.43 -7.98
C ALA A 204 5.35 -6.07 -7.30
N GLY A 205 6.39 -6.01 -6.46
CA GLY A 205 6.84 -4.81 -5.80
C GLY A 205 7.25 -3.70 -6.78
N ILE A 206 7.96 -4.04 -7.86
CA ILE A 206 8.31 -3.10 -8.94
C ILE A 206 7.04 -2.61 -9.65
N PHE A 207 6.12 -3.50 -9.98
CA PHE A 207 4.88 -3.15 -10.67
C PHE A 207 4.02 -2.18 -9.84
N LEU A 208 3.81 -2.48 -8.55
CA LEU A 208 3.10 -1.61 -7.63
C LEU A 208 3.82 -0.27 -7.41
N GLY A 209 5.17 -0.29 -7.33
CA GLY A 209 5.98 0.93 -7.28
C GLY A 209 5.80 1.81 -8.52
N PHE A 210 5.66 1.19 -9.69
CA PHE A 210 5.33 1.89 -10.93
C PHE A 210 3.95 2.55 -10.85
N ILE A 211 2.89 1.80 -10.44
CA ILE A 211 1.54 2.39 -10.24
C ILE A 211 1.62 3.57 -9.28
N TYR A 212 2.33 3.42 -8.15
CA TYR A 212 2.48 4.50 -7.18
C TYR A 212 3.08 5.77 -7.78
N VAL A 213 4.15 5.65 -8.57
CA VAL A 213 4.81 6.83 -9.18
C VAL A 213 3.93 7.51 -10.23
N PHE A 214 3.14 6.73 -10.97
CA PHE A 214 2.28 7.27 -12.04
C PHE A 214 0.91 7.74 -11.55
N ARG A 215 0.33 7.05 -10.55
CA ARG A 215 -1.06 7.26 -10.14
C ARG A 215 -1.23 7.62 -8.67
N GLY A 216 -0.16 7.55 -7.89
CA GLY A 216 -0.19 7.84 -6.47
C GLY A 216 -0.60 6.64 -5.61
N PHE A 217 -0.71 6.91 -4.31
CA PHE A 217 -0.92 5.89 -3.27
C PHE A 217 -2.27 5.18 -3.40
N GLY A 218 -3.35 5.91 -3.63
CA GLY A 218 -4.70 5.35 -3.65
C GLY A 218 -4.88 4.21 -4.67
N PRO A 219 -4.62 4.45 -5.97
CA PRO A 219 -4.71 3.40 -6.98
C PRO A 219 -3.76 2.22 -6.72
N ALA A 220 -2.55 2.43 -6.17
CA ALA A 220 -1.65 1.35 -5.81
C ALA A 220 -2.23 0.47 -4.68
N ALA A 221 -2.76 1.08 -3.63
CA ALA A 221 -3.40 0.38 -2.51
C ALA A 221 -4.58 -0.48 -2.94
N TYR A 222 -5.48 0.07 -3.76
CA TYR A 222 -6.60 -0.70 -4.29
C TYR A 222 -6.17 -1.81 -5.26
N ALA A 223 -5.19 -1.54 -6.14
CA ALA A 223 -4.68 -2.54 -7.08
C ALA A 223 -4.05 -3.73 -6.34
N HIS A 224 -3.29 -3.48 -5.28
CA HIS A 224 -2.73 -4.51 -4.41
C HIS A 224 -3.85 -5.30 -3.71
N THR A 225 -4.80 -4.61 -3.07
CA THR A 225 -5.96 -5.25 -2.44
C THR A 225 -6.72 -6.14 -3.43
N VAL A 226 -7.02 -5.65 -4.64
CA VAL A 226 -7.74 -6.43 -5.68
C VAL A 226 -6.94 -7.65 -6.09
N TYR A 227 -5.62 -7.51 -6.25
CA TYR A 227 -4.74 -8.62 -6.56
C TYR A 227 -4.80 -9.70 -5.47
N ASP A 228 -4.61 -9.34 -4.20
CA ASP A 228 -4.64 -10.29 -3.09
C ASP A 228 -6.00 -10.97 -2.95
N LEU A 229 -7.10 -10.20 -3.06
CA LEU A 229 -8.45 -10.75 -3.06
C LEU A 229 -8.67 -11.76 -4.20
N SER A 230 -8.03 -11.57 -5.34
CA SER A 230 -8.12 -12.51 -6.47
C SER A 230 -7.45 -13.86 -6.18
N LEU A 231 -6.55 -13.92 -5.20
CA LEU A 231 -5.84 -15.14 -4.78
C LEU A 231 -6.60 -15.96 -3.74
N ILE A 232 -7.60 -15.39 -3.06
CA ILE A 232 -8.35 -16.09 -1.98
C ILE A 232 -9.14 -17.30 -2.50
N HIS A 233 -9.51 -17.35 -3.77
CA HIS A 233 -10.37 -18.37 -4.36
C HIS A 233 -9.63 -19.40 -5.22
N ILE A 234 -8.33 -19.32 -5.32
CA ILE A 234 -7.52 -20.28 -6.06
C ILE A 234 -6.94 -21.30 -5.09
#